data_a81e8ec4964398ae0b81285202dcd70e
#
_entry.id   a81e8ec4964398ae0b81285202dcd70e
#
_cell.length_a   1.000
_cell.length_b   1.000
_cell.length_c   1.000
_cell.angle_alpha   90.00
_cell.angle_beta   90.00
_cell.angle_gamma   90.00
#
_symmetry.space_group_name_H-M   'P 1'
#
loop_
_entity.id
_entity.type
_entity.pdbx_description
1 polymer ?
#
loop_
_entity_poly.entity_id
_entity_poly.type
_entity_poly.pdbx_seq_one_letter_code
_entity_poly.pdbx_strand_id
1 'polypeptide(L)'
;MPNKNMTNKLKYILYQFLTGTVGNFLVFLQPKKARRLAENRITLVHKNKKNLSVSERLMRAALVKKLDKIDDYNQIAELNRGFWINNATELFVETEDGFETDFLPNCTFIFDLLKDELGDQRAAFSTLVEIGTGNGDVLNYLSSEFPEVNRFVGIDLSPKQIELNKSKFNDNKKLEFVAADAFDWVTEHGHSNTIFVTSRGVLEYFLEERLQDFFKEIYRLGKSVFIAIEPNGGGHNFETSPHSQLYGNEPSFSHNYPRLFKNAGFTIWHFSQKPWLGGYDKQTFVGAKSF
;
A
#
# COMPACT_ATOMS: atom_id res chain seq x y z
N MET A 1 30.48 5.35 28.40
CA MET A 1 29.54 5.96 27.43
C MET A 1 28.19 5.31 27.63
N PRO A 2 27.11 6.04 27.85
CA PRO A 2 25.80 5.41 28.03
C PRO A 2 25.40 4.70 26.73
N ASN A 3 24.88 3.50 26.89
CA ASN A 3 24.52 2.58 25.80
C ASN A 3 23.43 3.25 24.91
N LYS A 4 23.72 3.54 23.65
CA LYS A 4 22.83 4.20 22.69
C LYS A 4 21.42 3.56 22.66
N ASN A 5 21.35 2.24 22.86
CA ASN A 5 20.08 1.48 22.92
C ASN A 5 19.22 1.83 24.15
N MET A 6 19.85 2.07 25.30
CA MET A 6 19.14 2.43 26.53
C MET A 6 18.54 3.84 26.46
N THR A 7 19.27 4.77 25.86
CA THR A 7 18.80 6.16 25.65
C THR A 7 17.61 6.22 24.68
N ASN A 8 17.60 5.39 23.64
CA ASN A 8 16.50 5.32 22.69
C ASN A 8 15.24 4.68 23.32
N LYS A 9 15.42 3.65 24.13
CA LYS A 9 14.31 3.01 24.86
C LYS A 9 13.65 3.98 25.85
N LEU A 10 14.45 4.78 26.57
CA LEU A 10 13.92 5.77 27.52
C LEU A 10 13.15 6.90 26.79
N LYS A 11 13.69 7.38 25.68
CA LYS A 11 13.00 8.37 24.82
C LYS A 11 11.67 7.85 24.29
N TYR A 12 11.63 6.59 23.86
CA TYR A 12 10.40 5.94 23.41
C TYR A 12 9.35 5.85 24.52
N ILE A 13 9.75 5.39 25.72
CA ILE A 13 8.85 5.30 26.88
C ILE A 13 8.28 6.67 27.25
N LEU A 14 9.14 7.71 27.30
CA LEU A 14 8.71 9.06 27.59
C LEU A 14 7.74 9.58 26.52
N TYR A 15 8.02 9.32 25.24
CA TYR A 15 7.13 9.70 24.14
C TYR A 15 5.77 9.02 24.26
N GLN A 16 5.72 7.72 24.58
CA GLN A 16 4.47 6.99 24.78
C GLN A 16 3.65 7.53 25.98
N PHE A 17 4.33 7.89 27.07
CA PHE A 17 3.70 8.48 28.24
C PHE A 17 3.11 9.87 27.90
N LEU A 18 3.88 10.75 27.25
CA LEU A 18 3.43 12.06 26.82
C LEU A 18 2.29 11.98 25.80
N THR A 19 2.33 11.01 24.91
CA THR A 19 1.22 10.74 23.98
C THR A 19 -0.05 10.38 24.72
N GLY A 20 0.05 9.49 25.73
CA GLY A 20 -1.09 9.05 26.52
C GLY A 20 -1.67 10.12 27.47
N THR A 21 -0.93 11.15 27.82
CA THR A 21 -1.33 12.22 28.73
C THR A 21 -1.56 13.55 28.00
N VAL A 22 -0.50 14.25 27.68
CA VAL A 22 -0.54 15.57 27.00
C VAL A 22 -1.20 15.46 25.63
N GLY A 23 -0.88 14.40 24.85
CA GLY A 23 -1.47 14.18 23.54
C GLY A 23 -2.98 14.03 23.59
N ASN A 24 -3.50 13.19 24.48
CA ASN A 24 -4.95 13.02 24.67
C ASN A 24 -5.65 14.30 25.11
N PHE A 25 -5.04 15.07 26.01
CA PHE A 25 -5.58 16.36 26.43
C PHE A 25 -5.67 17.35 25.26
N LEU A 26 -4.64 17.40 24.41
CA LEU A 26 -4.64 18.25 23.23
C LEU A 26 -5.68 17.80 22.18
N VAL A 27 -5.86 16.49 22.00
CA VAL A 27 -6.93 15.94 21.13
C VAL A 27 -8.31 16.35 21.64
N PHE A 28 -8.54 16.29 22.96
CA PHE A 28 -9.78 16.73 23.57
C PHE A 28 -10.06 18.22 23.35
N LEU A 29 -9.05 19.07 23.51
CA LEU A 29 -9.19 20.53 23.33
C LEU A 29 -9.36 20.93 21.86
N GLN A 30 -8.72 20.22 20.93
CA GLN A 30 -8.65 20.60 19.52
C GLN A 30 -8.90 19.39 18.58
N PRO A 31 -10.07 18.75 18.64
CA PRO A 31 -10.33 17.51 17.87
C PRO A 31 -10.24 17.70 16.36
N LYS A 32 -10.70 18.84 15.83
CA LYS A 32 -10.61 19.16 14.40
C LYS A 32 -9.16 19.30 13.93
N LYS A 33 -8.30 19.93 14.77
CA LYS A 33 -6.88 20.05 14.46
C LYS A 33 -6.20 18.68 14.50
N ALA A 34 -6.52 17.85 15.50
CA ALA A 34 -5.98 16.50 15.63
C ALA A 34 -6.30 15.64 14.39
N ARG A 35 -7.57 15.68 13.92
CA ARG A 35 -8.00 14.97 12.71
C ARG A 35 -7.23 15.44 11.48
N ARG A 36 -7.13 16.75 11.24
CA ARG A 36 -6.37 17.31 10.11
C ARG A 36 -4.88 16.92 10.15
N LEU A 37 -4.28 16.86 11.34
CA LEU A 37 -2.89 16.41 11.50
C LEU A 37 -2.73 14.90 11.21
N ALA A 38 -3.73 14.09 11.48
CA ALA A 38 -3.74 12.67 11.17
C ALA A 38 -3.94 12.42 9.67
N GLU A 39 -4.80 13.20 9.00
CA GLU A 39 -5.01 13.18 7.55
C GLU A 39 -3.78 13.64 6.76
N ASN A 40 -3.04 14.63 7.27
CA ASN A 40 -1.78 15.14 6.69
C ASN A 40 -0.56 14.41 7.28
N ARG A 41 -0.62 13.11 7.38
CA ARG A 41 0.46 12.32 7.94
C ARG A 41 1.77 12.49 7.16
N ILE A 42 2.89 12.40 7.87
CA ILE A 42 4.22 12.35 7.28
C ILE A 42 4.55 10.88 7.08
N THR A 43 4.75 10.45 5.84
CA THR A 43 5.22 9.10 5.56
C THR A 43 6.69 8.95 5.94
N LEU A 44 7.16 7.72 6.17
CA LEU A 44 8.57 7.43 6.44
C LEU A 44 9.47 7.86 5.28
N VAL A 45 8.91 7.96 4.07
CA VAL A 45 9.60 8.29 2.83
C VAL A 45 9.75 9.79 2.62
N HIS A 46 8.99 10.63 3.33
CA HIS A 46 9.08 12.08 3.21
C HIS A 46 10.46 12.61 3.66
N LYS A 47 11.29 13.03 2.72
CA LYS A 47 12.59 13.67 2.98
C LYS A 47 12.39 15.07 3.62
N ASN A 48 11.35 15.80 3.23
CA ASN A 48 10.97 17.10 3.77
C ASN A 48 9.88 16.95 4.84
N LYS A 49 10.28 16.55 6.03
CA LYS A 49 9.38 16.57 7.20
C LYS A 49 8.83 17.98 7.37
N LYS A 50 7.59 18.25 6.97
CA LYS A 50 6.86 19.42 7.44
C LYS A 50 7.04 19.40 8.95
N ASN A 51 7.75 20.40 9.50
CA ASN A 51 8.17 20.42 10.89
C ASN A 51 6.96 20.52 11.81
N LEU A 52 6.32 19.36 12.08
CA LEU A 52 5.35 19.31 13.14
C LEU A 52 6.03 19.62 14.46
N SER A 53 5.45 20.54 15.22
CA SER A 53 5.86 20.79 16.61
C SER A 53 5.71 19.50 17.44
N VAL A 54 6.39 19.43 18.58
CA VAL A 54 6.28 18.28 19.49
C VAL A 54 4.81 18.04 19.89
N SER A 55 4.06 19.12 20.18
CA SER A 55 2.64 19.04 20.54
C SER A 55 1.78 18.47 19.40
N GLU A 56 2.05 18.82 18.16
CA GLU A 56 1.33 18.30 17.00
C GLU A 56 1.62 16.82 16.75
N ARG A 57 2.87 16.40 16.93
CA ARG A 57 3.23 14.96 16.87
C ARG A 57 2.55 14.15 17.95
N LEU A 58 2.53 14.68 19.20
CA LEU A 58 1.83 14.02 20.31
C LEU A 58 0.32 13.95 20.09
N MET A 59 -0.29 15.02 19.58
CA MET A 59 -1.72 15.08 19.26
C MET A 59 -2.09 14.04 18.19
N ARG A 60 -1.34 13.98 17.09
CA ARG A 60 -1.54 13.00 16.01
C ARG A 60 -1.41 11.56 16.53
N ALA A 61 -0.31 11.26 17.24
CA ALA A 61 -0.09 9.93 17.80
C ALA A 61 -1.16 9.53 18.82
N ALA A 62 -1.65 10.47 19.63
CA ALA A 62 -2.72 10.21 20.60
C ALA A 62 -4.05 9.90 19.92
N LEU A 63 -4.41 10.60 18.84
CA LEU A 63 -5.63 10.30 18.09
C LEU A 63 -5.58 8.89 17.51
N VAL A 64 -4.51 8.54 16.80
CA VAL A 64 -4.35 7.21 16.20
C VAL A 64 -4.40 6.11 17.27
N LYS A 65 -3.65 6.28 18.37
CA LYS A 65 -3.66 5.32 19.49
C LYS A 65 -5.03 5.19 20.15
N LYS A 66 -5.81 6.28 20.19
CA LYS A 66 -7.17 6.24 20.70
C LYS A 66 -8.09 5.42 19.79
N LEU A 67 -7.98 5.63 18.48
CA LEU A 67 -8.77 4.89 17.49
C LEU A 67 -8.43 3.40 17.52
N ASP A 68 -7.14 3.06 17.56
CA ASP A 68 -6.67 1.68 17.70
C ASP A 68 -7.22 1.00 18.99
N LYS A 69 -7.18 1.71 20.12
CA LYS A 69 -7.66 1.19 21.40
C LYS A 69 -9.16 0.88 21.43
N ILE A 70 -9.96 1.53 20.62
CA ILE A 70 -11.41 1.31 20.50
C ILE A 70 -11.78 0.55 19.23
N ASP A 71 -10.79 -0.05 18.56
CA ASP A 71 -10.94 -0.81 17.30
C ASP A 71 -11.66 -0.03 16.18
N ASP A 72 -11.56 1.32 16.18
CA ASP A 72 -12.15 2.16 15.13
C ASP A 72 -11.26 2.20 13.88
N TYR A 73 -11.09 1.02 13.30
CA TYR A 73 -10.27 0.84 12.10
C TYR A 73 -10.88 1.49 10.85
N ASN A 74 -12.20 1.67 10.82
CA ASN A 74 -12.88 2.42 9.77
C ASN A 74 -12.38 3.86 9.72
N GLN A 75 -12.31 4.54 10.86
CA GLN A 75 -11.79 5.90 10.94
C GLN A 75 -10.31 5.97 10.52
N ILE A 76 -9.51 4.96 10.86
CA ILE A 76 -8.10 4.87 10.42
C ILE A 76 -8.02 4.71 8.90
N ALA A 77 -8.83 3.85 8.31
CA ALA A 77 -8.89 3.67 6.87
C ALA A 77 -9.32 4.95 6.12
N GLU A 78 -10.30 5.69 6.69
CA GLU A 78 -10.72 6.99 6.15
C GLU A 78 -9.62 8.05 6.20
N LEU A 79 -8.85 8.11 7.30
CA LEU A 79 -7.69 9.01 7.41
C LEU A 79 -6.64 8.71 6.36
N ASN A 80 -6.37 7.44 6.10
CA ASN A 80 -5.46 6.98 5.06
C ASN A 80 -5.98 7.35 3.66
N ARG A 81 -7.25 7.05 3.39
CA ARG A 81 -7.90 7.40 2.12
C ARG A 81 -7.84 8.92 1.85
N GLY A 82 -8.16 9.74 2.86
CA GLY A 82 -8.10 11.20 2.74
C GLY A 82 -6.69 11.71 2.42
N PHE A 83 -5.65 11.09 3.00
CA PHE A 83 -4.26 11.42 2.68
C PHE A 83 -3.94 11.13 1.21
N TRP A 84 -4.26 9.92 0.71
CA TRP A 84 -3.94 9.51 -0.65
C TRP A 84 -4.68 10.32 -1.71
N ILE A 85 -5.92 10.72 -1.46
CA ILE A 85 -6.67 11.60 -2.36
C ILE A 85 -6.04 12.99 -2.46
N ASN A 86 -5.63 13.58 -1.32
CA ASN A 86 -5.30 15.01 -1.25
C ASN A 86 -3.81 15.34 -1.24
N ASN A 87 -2.94 14.41 -0.79
CA ASN A 87 -1.55 14.70 -0.51
C ASN A 87 -0.54 13.78 -1.23
N ALA A 88 -1.00 12.75 -1.93
CA ALA A 88 -0.14 11.75 -2.58
C ALA A 88 0.83 12.36 -3.59
N THR A 89 0.38 13.33 -4.39
CA THR A 89 1.19 13.95 -5.45
C THR A 89 2.48 14.59 -4.91
N GLU A 90 2.42 15.23 -3.73
CA GLU A 90 3.63 15.82 -3.13
C GLU A 90 4.64 14.73 -2.75
N LEU A 91 4.17 13.58 -2.28
CA LEU A 91 5.01 12.44 -1.94
C LEU A 91 5.70 11.86 -3.19
N PHE A 92 4.97 11.68 -4.28
CA PHE A 92 5.53 11.10 -5.51
C PHE A 92 6.59 11.99 -6.14
N VAL A 93 6.47 13.32 -6.05
CA VAL A 93 7.54 14.25 -6.47
C VAL A 93 8.80 14.09 -5.61
N GLU A 94 8.64 13.88 -4.30
CA GLU A 94 9.78 13.72 -3.39
C GLU A 94 10.48 12.36 -3.52
N THR A 95 9.82 11.36 -4.10
CA THR A 95 10.30 9.97 -4.25
C THR A 95 10.45 9.55 -5.71
N GLU A 96 10.63 10.51 -6.61
CA GLU A 96 10.71 10.27 -8.06
C GLU A 96 11.81 9.27 -8.44
N ASP A 97 12.94 9.29 -7.73
CA ASP A 97 14.06 8.35 -7.92
C ASP A 97 13.78 6.93 -7.38
N GLY A 98 12.71 6.73 -6.63
CA GLY A 98 12.40 5.46 -5.97
C GLY A 98 12.09 4.31 -6.93
N PHE A 99 11.66 4.61 -8.15
CA PHE A 99 11.48 3.59 -9.18
C PHE A 99 12.81 2.94 -9.56
N GLU A 100 13.82 3.73 -9.91
CA GLU A 100 15.13 3.23 -10.37
C GLU A 100 15.99 2.71 -9.22
N THR A 101 15.97 3.40 -8.07
CA THR A 101 16.88 3.11 -6.96
C THR A 101 16.40 2.00 -6.04
N ASP A 102 15.09 1.73 -6.00
CA ASP A 102 14.52 0.75 -5.09
C ASP A 102 13.63 -0.28 -5.80
N PHE A 103 12.65 0.15 -6.63
CA PHE A 103 11.74 -0.81 -7.27
C PHE A 103 12.46 -1.73 -8.25
N LEU A 104 13.18 -1.20 -9.24
CA LEU A 104 13.85 -2.02 -10.25
C LEU A 104 14.80 -3.07 -9.64
N PRO A 105 15.73 -2.74 -8.73
CA PRO A 105 16.66 -3.72 -8.19
C PRO A 105 16.02 -4.71 -7.22
N ASN A 106 14.88 -4.39 -6.64
CA ASN A 106 14.31 -5.15 -5.55
C ASN A 106 13.02 -5.89 -5.88
N CYS A 107 12.25 -5.47 -6.89
CA CYS A 107 10.90 -5.97 -7.11
C CYS A 107 10.71 -6.68 -8.46
N THR A 108 11.56 -6.44 -9.45
CA THR A 108 11.32 -6.93 -10.81
C THR A 108 11.37 -8.46 -10.95
N PHE A 109 12.11 -9.15 -10.11
CA PHE A 109 12.23 -10.61 -10.13
C PHE A 109 10.86 -11.34 -10.11
N ILE A 110 9.84 -10.75 -9.46
CA ILE A 110 8.52 -11.38 -9.38
C ILE A 110 7.82 -11.42 -10.75
N PHE A 111 8.12 -10.47 -11.64
CA PHE A 111 7.57 -10.44 -12.99
C PHE A 111 8.25 -11.46 -13.90
N ASP A 112 9.54 -11.74 -13.68
CA ASP A 112 10.21 -12.84 -14.39
C ASP A 112 9.61 -14.18 -13.95
N LEU A 113 9.39 -14.38 -12.65
CA LEU A 113 8.69 -15.55 -12.14
C LEU A 113 7.24 -15.63 -12.67
N LEU A 114 6.54 -14.50 -12.86
CA LEU A 114 5.23 -14.49 -13.50
C LEU A 114 5.29 -14.93 -14.95
N LYS A 115 6.28 -14.47 -15.71
CA LYS A 115 6.47 -14.89 -17.11
C LYS A 115 6.70 -16.40 -17.20
N ASP A 116 7.50 -16.97 -16.29
CA ASP A 116 7.75 -18.40 -16.20
C ASP A 116 6.48 -19.19 -15.81
N GLU A 117 5.73 -18.70 -14.79
CA GLU A 117 4.48 -19.33 -14.33
C GLU A 117 3.41 -19.37 -15.43
N LEU A 118 3.31 -18.32 -16.22
CA LEU A 118 2.32 -18.24 -17.30
C LEU A 118 2.76 -19.03 -18.55
N GLY A 119 4.06 -19.13 -18.83
CA GLY A 119 4.59 -19.81 -20.01
C GLY A 119 3.90 -19.38 -21.30
N ASP A 120 3.39 -20.37 -22.05
CA ASP A 120 2.67 -20.13 -23.31
C ASP A 120 1.27 -19.49 -23.11
N GLN A 121 0.75 -19.48 -21.88
CA GLN A 121 -0.53 -18.87 -21.57
C GLN A 121 -0.50 -17.34 -21.48
N ARG A 122 0.67 -16.69 -21.54
CA ARG A 122 0.82 -15.23 -21.47
C ARG A 122 -0.07 -14.49 -22.46
N ALA A 123 -0.12 -14.97 -23.70
CA ALA A 123 -0.93 -14.38 -24.76
C ALA A 123 -2.46 -14.43 -24.50
N ALA A 124 -2.90 -15.23 -23.53
CA ALA A 124 -4.31 -15.25 -23.14
C ALA A 124 -4.72 -14.04 -22.29
N PHE A 125 -3.74 -13.33 -21.69
CA PHE A 125 -4.02 -12.17 -20.86
C PHE A 125 -3.97 -10.90 -21.72
N SER A 126 -5.10 -10.23 -21.84
CA SER A 126 -5.27 -9.05 -22.68
C SER A 126 -5.08 -7.71 -21.93
N THR A 127 -5.24 -7.75 -20.62
CA THR A 127 -5.23 -6.55 -19.76
C THR A 127 -4.35 -6.76 -18.54
N LEU A 128 -3.60 -5.72 -18.17
CA LEU A 128 -2.91 -5.61 -16.91
C LEU A 128 -3.43 -4.37 -16.16
N VAL A 129 -3.78 -4.55 -14.89
CA VAL A 129 -4.31 -3.51 -14.03
C VAL A 129 -3.37 -3.29 -12.85
N GLU A 130 -2.78 -2.11 -12.74
CA GLU A 130 -2.04 -1.70 -11.56
C GLU A 130 -2.94 -0.92 -10.63
N ILE A 131 -3.12 -1.43 -9.42
CA ILE A 131 -3.93 -0.84 -8.35
C ILE A 131 -3.00 0.02 -7.49
N GLY A 132 -3.36 1.28 -7.29
CA GLY A 132 -2.50 2.27 -6.65
C GLY A 132 -1.28 2.62 -7.50
N THR A 133 -1.52 3.01 -8.75
CA THR A 133 -0.46 3.21 -9.76
C THR A 133 0.51 4.36 -9.41
N GLY A 134 0.17 5.21 -8.44
CA GLY A 134 1.03 6.32 -8.03
C GLY A 134 1.46 7.19 -9.20
N ASN A 135 2.78 7.38 -9.39
CA ASN A 135 3.34 8.19 -10.47
C ASN A 135 3.37 7.50 -11.86
N GLY A 136 2.89 6.25 -11.97
CA GLY A 136 2.73 5.51 -13.21
C GLY A 136 3.99 4.85 -13.76
N ASP A 137 5.15 4.99 -13.13
CA ASP A 137 6.42 4.47 -13.65
C ASP A 137 6.43 2.94 -13.72
N VAL A 138 5.86 2.27 -12.73
CA VAL A 138 5.75 0.80 -12.70
C VAL A 138 4.83 0.32 -13.83
N LEU A 139 3.67 0.94 -14.02
CA LEU A 139 2.76 0.57 -15.12
C LEU A 139 3.42 0.73 -16.49
N ASN A 140 4.13 1.85 -16.69
CA ASN A 140 4.86 2.08 -17.92
C ASN A 140 5.97 1.04 -18.16
N TYR A 141 6.73 0.68 -17.11
CA TYR A 141 7.70 -0.40 -17.15
C TYR A 141 7.05 -1.73 -17.56
N LEU A 142 5.95 -2.10 -16.91
CA LEU A 142 5.23 -3.34 -17.18
C LEU A 142 4.69 -3.41 -18.61
N SER A 143 4.38 -2.27 -19.23
CA SER A 143 3.93 -2.22 -20.63
C SER A 143 5.02 -2.64 -21.62
N SER A 144 6.28 -2.52 -21.23
CA SER A 144 7.44 -3.01 -22.01
C SER A 144 7.75 -4.48 -21.70
N GLU A 145 7.55 -4.90 -20.44
CA GLU A 145 7.84 -6.27 -19.98
C GLU A 145 6.82 -7.31 -20.46
N PHE A 146 5.59 -6.88 -20.75
CA PHE A 146 4.48 -7.73 -21.23
C PHE A 146 3.96 -7.22 -22.59
N PRO A 147 4.77 -7.33 -23.67
CA PRO A 147 4.42 -6.78 -24.98
C PRO A 147 3.15 -7.41 -25.59
N GLU A 148 2.82 -8.65 -25.20
CA GLU A 148 1.59 -9.36 -25.59
C GLU A 148 0.32 -8.79 -24.98
N VAL A 149 0.40 -8.06 -23.87
CA VAL A 149 -0.73 -7.38 -23.26
C VAL A 149 -1.03 -6.10 -24.05
N ASN A 150 -2.32 -5.90 -24.36
CA ASN A 150 -2.75 -4.80 -25.22
C ASN A 150 -3.23 -3.57 -24.44
N ARG A 151 -3.66 -3.74 -23.20
CA ARG A 151 -4.25 -2.68 -22.36
C ARG A 151 -3.63 -2.69 -20.97
N PHE A 152 -3.13 -1.56 -20.53
CA PHE A 152 -2.57 -1.35 -19.20
C PHE A 152 -3.35 -0.25 -18.50
N VAL A 153 -3.98 -0.57 -17.37
CA VAL A 153 -4.83 0.37 -16.63
C VAL A 153 -4.19 0.65 -15.28
N GLY A 154 -3.87 1.92 -15.02
CA GLY A 154 -3.41 2.40 -13.72
C GLY A 154 -4.54 3.07 -12.96
N ILE A 155 -4.88 2.52 -11.79
CA ILE A 155 -5.93 3.04 -10.92
C ILE A 155 -5.29 3.73 -9.72
N ASP A 156 -5.72 4.93 -9.38
CA ASP A 156 -5.32 5.62 -8.16
C ASP A 156 -6.46 6.46 -7.60
N LEU A 157 -6.44 6.69 -6.28
CA LEU A 157 -7.44 7.51 -5.60
C LEU A 157 -7.30 9.01 -5.89
N SER A 158 -6.10 9.47 -6.31
CA SER A 158 -5.79 10.89 -6.52
C SER A 158 -6.10 11.35 -7.94
N PRO A 159 -7.18 12.14 -8.17
CA PRO A 159 -7.47 12.67 -9.50
C PRO A 159 -6.34 13.55 -10.03
N LYS A 160 -5.69 14.32 -9.14
CA LYS A 160 -4.56 15.17 -9.50
C LYS A 160 -3.37 14.37 -10.02
N GLN A 161 -3.04 13.24 -9.37
CA GLN A 161 -1.96 12.37 -9.82
C GLN A 161 -2.29 11.71 -11.15
N ILE A 162 -3.50 11.26 -11.33
CA ILE A 162 -3.97 10.66 -12.59
C ILE A 162 -3.83 11.63 -13.77
N GLU A 163 -4.20 12.90 -13.62
CA GLU A 163 -4.00 13.89 -14.69
C GLU A 163 -2.52 14.14 -15.03
N LEU A 164 -1.64 14.12 -14.02
CA LEU A 164 -0.20 14.18 -14.26
C LEU A 164 0.31 12.96 -15.03
N ASN A 165 -0.15 11.76 -14.70
CA ASN A 165 0.24 10.52 -15.37
C ASN A 165 -0.25 10.52 -16.84
N LYS A 166 -1.49 10.92 -17.12
CA LYS A 166 -2.00 11.06 -18.47
C LYS A 166 -1.14 12.00 -19.33
N SER A 167 -0.67 13.10 -18.73
CA SER A 167 0.24 14.03 -19.41
C SER A 167 1.64 13.43 -19.60
N LYS A 168 2.19 12.80 -18.55
CA LYS A 168 3.57 12.22 -18.54
C LYS A 168 3.72 11.10 -19.57
N PHE A 169 2.69 10.26 -19.73
CA PHE A 169 2.75 9.05 -20.57
C PHE A 169 1.83 9.15 -21.80
N ASN A 170 1.54 10.34 -22.29
CA ASN A 170 0.64 10.57 -23.43
C ASN A 170 1.05 9.87 -24.73
N ASP A 171 2.32 9.56 -24.89
CA ASP A 171 2.88 8.89 -26.08
C ASP A 171 2.66 7.37 -26.07
N ASN A 172 2.51 6.76 -24.89
CA ASN A 172 2.23 5.33 -24.75
C ASN A 172 0.73 5.03 -24.81
N LYS A 173 0.24 4.70 -26.00
CA LYS A 173 -1.21 4.48 -26.25
C LYS A 173 -1.79 3.21 -25.62
N LYS A 174 -0.96 2.33 -25.04
CA LYS A 174 -1.41 1.16 -24.29
C LYS A 174 -1.82 1.52 -22.85
N LEU A 175 -1.37 2.68 -22.32
CA LEU A 175 -1.62 3.08 -20.95
C LEU A 175 -2.93 3.86 -20.84
N GLU A 176 -3.71 3.50 -19.84
CA GLU A 176 -4.92 4.18 -19.40
C GLU A 176 -4.79 4.50 -17.91
N PHE A 177 -5.11 5.72 -17.50
CA PHE A 177 -5.06 6.14 -16.10
C PHE A 177 -6.44 6.59 -15.61
N VAL A 178 -6.90 6.02 -14.49
CA VAL A 178 -8.25 6.21 -13.96
C VAL A 178 -8.21 6.62 -12.49
N ALA A 179 -8.87 7.73 -12.16
CA ALA A 179 -9.08 8.17 -10.79
C ALA A 179 -10.32 7.46 -10.23
N ALA A 180 -10.12 6.40 -9.44
CA ALA A 180 -11.18 5.59 -8.88
C ALA A 180 -10.75 4.87 -7.59
N ASP A 181 -11.74 4.45 -6.82
CA ASP A 181 -11.53 3.37 -5.84
C ASP A 181 -11.36 2.04 -6.59
N ALA A 182 -10.33 1.28 -6.22
CA ALA A 182 -9.99 0.06 -6.96
C ALA A 182 -11.08 -1.02 -6.85
N PHE A 183 -11.75 -1.13 -5.69
CA PHE A 183 -12.82 -2.10 -5.50
C PHE A 183 -14.02 -1.77 -6.41
N ASP A 184 -14.43 -0.51 -6.42
CA ASP A 184 -15.55 -0.04 -7.24
C ASP A 184 -15.23 -0.23 -8.73
N TRP A 185 -14.01 0.15 -9.15
CA TRP A 185 -13.59 -0.02 -10.55
C TRP A 185 -13.54 -1.48 -10.99
N VAL A 186 -13.01 -2.38 -10.14
CA VAL A 186 -12.97 -3.83 -10.48
C VAL A 186 -14.37 -4.41 -10.58
N THR A 187 -15.29 -3.99 -9.71
CA THR A 187 -16.68 -4.45 -9.73
C THR A 187 -17.40 -4.02 -11.03
N GLU A 188 -17.12 -2.81 -11.52
CA GLU A 188 -17.81 -2.26 -12.71
C GLU A 188 -17.13 -2.62 -14.04
N HIS A 189 -15.80 -2.76 -14.04
CA HIS A 189 -14.98 -2.85 -15.25
C HIS A 189 -14.07 -4.07 -15.31
N GLY A 190 -13.99 -4.85 -14.22
CA GLY A 190 -13.15 -6.04 -14.15
C GLY A 190 -13.65 -7.13 -15.12
N HIS A 191 -12.72 -7.90 -15.67
CA HIS A 191 -13.03 -9.01 -16.55
C HIS A 191 -11.99 -10.13 -16.43
N SER A 192 -12.31 -11.31 -16.97
CA SER A 192 -11.36 -12.43 -17.03
C SER A 192 -10.15 -12.13 -17.90
N ASN A 193 -9.13 -12.97 -17.82
CA ASN A 193 -7.85 -12.81 -18.54
C ASN A 193 -7.13 -11.49 -18.21
N THR A 194 -7.20 -11.10 -16.91
CA THR A 194 -6.55 -9.88 -16.39
C THR A 194 -5.44 -10.24 -15.41
N ILE A 195 -4.31 -9.55 -15.53
CA ILE A 195 -3.22 -9.53 -14.55
C ILE A 195 -3.43 -8.33 -13.65
N PHE A 196 -3.60 -8.53 -12.35
CA PHE A 196 -3.65 -7.48 -11.35
C PHE A 196 -2.31 -7.35 -10.65
N VAL A 197 -1.88 -6.13 -10.40
CA VAL A 197 -0.60 -5.82 -9.75
C VAL A 197 -0.82 -4.74 -8.68
N THR A 198 -0.18 -4.91 -7.53
CA THR A 198 0.07 -3.81 -6.59
C THR A 198 1.57 -3.66 -6.38
N SER A 199 2.03 -2.42 -6.30
CA SER A 199 3.44 -2.10 -6.20
C SER A 199 3.75 -1.22 -4.99
N ARG A 200 4.12 -1.85 -3.89
CA ARG A 200 4.65 -1.23 -2.67
C ARG A 200 3.71 -0.28 -1.91
N GLY A 201 2.79 -0.85 -1.16
CA GLY A 201 2.01 -0.10 -0.17
C GLY A 201 0.67 0.42 -0.68
N VAL A 202 -0.17 -0.48 -1.09
CA VAL A 202 -1.54 -0.20 -1.54
C VAL A 202 -2.56 -0.95 -0.67
N LEU A 203 -2.41 -2.28 -0.60
CA LEU A 203 -3.36 -3.13 0.12
C LEU A 203 -3.30 -2.94 1.63
N GLU A 204 -2.18 -2.44 2.16
CA GLU A 204 -2.02 -2.10 3.58
C GLU A 204 -3.00 -1.02 4.08
N TYR A 205 -3.70 -0.33 3.18
CA TYR A 205 -4.70 0.70 3.54
C TYR A 205 -6.13 0.19 3.53
N PHE A 206 -6.35 -1.06 3.12
CA PHE A 206 -7.65 -1.70 3.19
C PHE A 206 -7.90 -2.28 4.58
N LEU A 207 -9.17 -2.29 5.00
CA LEU A 207 -9.60 -3.15 6.10
C LEU A 207 -9.55 -4.61 5.67
N GLU A 208 -9.28 -5.54 6.60
CA GLU A 208 -9.18 -6.97 6.28
C GLU A 208 -10.43 -7.50 5.57
N GLU A 209 -11.61 -7.15 6.07
CA GLU A 209 -12.88 -7.60 5.48
C GLU A 209 -13.07 -7.07 4.06
N ARG A 210 -12.81 -5.77 3.86
CA ARG A 210 -12.89 -5.16 2.53
C ARG A 210 -11.87 -5.76 1.55
N LEU A 211 -10.66 -6.04 2.02
CA LEU A 211 -9.62 -6.68 1.22
C LEU A 211 -10.01 -8.13 0.87
N GLN A 212 -10.59 -8.86 1.82
CA GLN A 212 -11.11 -10.20 1.58
C GLN A 212 -12.20 -10.21 0.50
N ASP A 213 -13.13 -9.26 0.55
CA ASP A 213 -14.20 -9.15 -0.44
C ASP A 213 -13.68 -8.69 -1.80
N PHE A 214 -12.68 -7.80 -1.81
CA PHE A 214 -12.00 -7.39 -3.03
C PHE A 214 -11.34 -8.58 -3.76
N PHE A 215 -10.62 -9.44 -3.03
CA PHE A 215 -10.04 -10.64 -3.63
C PHE A 215 -11.08 -11.65 -4.12
N LYS A 216 -12.21 -11.80 -3.41
CA LYS A 216 -13.33 -12.63 -3.88
C LYS A 216 -13.92 -12.07 -5.16
N GLU A 217 -14.05 -10.74 -5.27
CA GLU A 217 -14.56 -10.11 -6.49
C GLU A 217 -13.64 -10.39 -7.68
N ILE A 218 -12.32 -10.20 -7.53
CA ILE A 218 -11.35 -10.52 -8.56
C ILE A 218 -11.41 -12.02 -8.94
N TYR A 219 -11.53 -12.90 -7.94
CA TYR A 219 -11.68 -14.34 -8.20
C TYR A 219 -12.91 -14.68 -9.05
N ARG A 220 -14.05 -13.99 -8.83
CA ARG A 220 -15.29 -14.17 -9.59
C ARG A 220 -15.20 -13.74 -11.05
N LEU A 221 -14.26 -12.88 -11.41
CA LEU A 221 -14.01 -12.51 -12.80
C LEU A 221 -13.55 -13.68 -13.67
N GLY A 222 -13.14 -14.80 -13.05
CA GLY A 222 -12.62 -15.97 -13.72
C GLY A 222 -11.11 -15.95 -13.87
N LYS A 223 -10.57 -16.34 -15.02
CA LYS A 223 -9.12 -16.48 -15.23
C LYS A 223 -8.40 -15.16 -14.94
N SER A 224 -7.71 -15.09 -13.80
CA SER A 224 -6.96 -13.92 -13.33
C SER A 224 -5.69 -14.32 -12.60
N VAL A 225 -4.70 -13.43 -12.62
CA VAL A 225 -3.47 -13.51 -11.83
C VAL A 225 -3.35 -12.25 -11.00
N PHE A 226 -2.86 -12.38 -9.78
CA PHE A 226 -2.56 -11.25 -8.91
C PHE A 226 -1.10 -11.31 -8.45
N ILE A 227 -0.38 -10.21 -8.63
CA ILE A 227 0.93 -9.94 -8.04
C ILE A 227 0.76 -8.88 -6.97
N ALA A 228 0.99 -9.24 -5.72
CA ALA A 228 1.01 -8.30 -4.61
C ALA A 228 2.45 -8.09 -4.12
N ILE A 229 2.92 -6.83 -4.19
CA ILE A 229 4.19 -6.39 -3.65
C ILE A 229 3.86 -5.40 -2.53
N GLU A 230 3.82 -5.89 -1.29
CA GLU A 230 3.21 -5.15 -0.19
C GLU A 230 4.08 -5.14 1.07
N PRO A 231 4.07 -4.06 1.84
CA PRO A 231 4.75 -4.05 3.13
C PRO A 231 4.00 -4.86 4.19
N ASN A 232 4.76 -5.38 5.14
CA ASN A 232 4.24 -6.03 6.35
C ASN A 232 5.07 -5.63 7.56
N GLY A 233 4.44 -5.53 8.71
CA GLY A 233 5.11 -5.33 9.99
C GLY A 233 6.07 -6.49 10.31
N GLY A 234 7.33 -6.18 10.65
CA GLY A 234 8.35 -7.18 10.92
C GLY A 234 8.01 -8.14 12.07
N GLY A 235 7.19 -7.67 13.02
CA GLY A 235 6.69 -8.49 14.14
C GLY A 235 5.44 -9.30 13.84
N HIS A 236 4.82 -9.16 12.67
CA HIS A 236 3.62 -9.91 12.33
C HIS A 236 3.97 -11.36 11.98
N ASN A 237 3.59 -12.29 12.86
CA ASN A 237 3.71 -13.72 12.63
C ASN A 237 2.37 -14.27 12.14
N PHE A 238 2.32 -14.72 10.89
CA PHE A 238 1.09 -15.18 10.23
C PHE A 238 0.52 -16.48 10.81
N GLU A 239 1.32 -17.29 11.51
CA GLU A 239 0.88 -18.53 12.14
C GLU A 239 0.18 -18.27 13.47
N THR A 240 0.77 -17.40 14.32
CA THR A 240 0.25 -17.11 15.67
C THR A 240 -0.76 -15.97 15.68
N SER A 241 -0.72 -15.07 14.68
CA SER A 241 -1.60 -13.93 14.52
C SER A 241 -2.12 -13.87 13.08
N PRO A 242 -3.10 -14.71 12.71
CA PRO A 242 -3.50 -14.83 11.31
C PRO A 242 -4.27 -13.62 10.77
N HIS A 243 -4.83 -12.79 11.66
CA HIS A 243 -5.60 -11.61 11.29
C HIS A 243 -4.72 -10.38 11.09
N SER A 244 -5.25 -9.42 10.38
CA SER A 244 -4.59 -8.13 10.12
C SER A 244 -4.37 -7.36 11.42
N GLN A 245 -3.26 -6.64 11.50
CA GLN A 245 -2.92 -5.82 12.67
C GLN A 245 -2.31 -4.50 12.21
N LEU A 246 -2.52 -3.44 12.99
CA LEU A 246 -1.84 -2.17 12.75
C LEU A 246 -0.33 -2.31 12.97
N TYR A 247 0.45 -1.64 12.14
CA TYR A 247 1.90 -1.61 12.27
C TYR A 247 2.49 -0.25 11.85
N GLY A 248 3.77 -0.07 12.17
CA GLY A 248 4.54 1.09 11.75
C GLY A 248 4.19 2.38 12.49
N ASN A 249 4.76 3.47 12.02
CA ASN A 249 4.47 4.83 12.49
C ASN A 249 3.29 5.47 11.72
N GLU A 250 2.94 4.88 10.62
CA GLU A 250 1.74 5.17 9.83
C GLU A 250 0.70 4.12 10.21
N PRO A 251 -0.53 4.52 10.48
CA PRO A 251 -1.56 3.56 10.85
C PRO A 251 -2.03 2.78 9.62
N SER A 252 -1.21 1.86 9.15
CA SER A 252 -1.50 0.92 8.07
C SER A 252 -1.62 -0.50 8.60
N PHE A 253 -2.17 -1.40 7.80
CA PHE A 253 -2.45 -2.77 8.22
C PHE A 253 -1.42 -3.73 7.63
N SER A 254 -0.83 -4.54 8.50
CA SER A 254 -0.06 -5.71 8.10
C SER A 254 -1.02 -6.88 7.90
N HIS A 255 -1.16 -7.36 6.66
CA HIS A 255 -2.09 -8.42 6.31
C HIS A 255 -1.38 -9.76 6.11
N ASN A 256 -2.07 -10.85 6.45
CA ASN A 256 -1.67 -12.19 6.02
C ASN A 256 -2.21 -12.42 4.60
N TYR A 257 -1.54 -11.84 3.60
CA TYR A 257 -1.96 -11.91 2.19
C TYR A 257 -2.16 -13.35 1.69
N PRO A 258 -1.26 -14.33 1.98
CA PRO A 258 -1.49 -15.71 1.56
C PRO A 258 -2.80 -16.30 2.08
N ARG A 259 -3.18 -16.01 3.32
CA ARG A 259 -4.46 -16.45 3.89
C ARG A 259 -5.63 -15.81 3.17
N LEU A 260 -5.58 -14.51 2.94
CA LEU A 260 -6.67 -13.77 2.29
C LEU A 260 -6.88 -14.23 0.85
N PHE A 261 -5.82 -14.43 0.08
CA PHE A 261 -5.93 -15.00 -1.26
C PHE A 261 -6.50 -16.42 -1.26
N LYS A 262 -6.02 -17.31 -0.39
CA LYS A 262 -6.55 -18.68 -0.27
C LYS A 262 -8.03 -18.68 0.12
N ASN A 263 -8.44 -17.84 1.07
CA ASN A 263 -9.83 -17.71 1.48
C ASN A 263 -10.74 -17.16 0.37
N ALA A 264 -10.19 -16.43 -0.60
CA ALA A 264 -10.92 -15.98 -1.77
C ALA A 264 -11.00 -17.05 -2.89
N GLY A 265 -10.24 -18.14 -2.77
CA GLY A 265 -10.22 -19.25 -3.75
C GLY A 265 -8.95 -19.33 -4.60
N PHE A 266 -8.02 -18.38 -4.48
CA PHE A 266 -6.79 -18.37 -5.26
C PHE A 266 -5.81 -19.48 -4.87
N THR A 267 -5.08 -19.97 -5.85
CA THR A 267 -3.88 -20.79 -5.67
C THR A 267 -2.67 -19.88 -5.59
N ILE A 268 -1.87 -20.00 -4.51
CA ILE A 268 -0.60 -19.29 -4.36
C ILE A 268 0.50 -20.07 -5.09
N TRP A 269 1.13 -19.46 -6.07
CA TRP A 269 2.27 -20.04 -6.79
C TRP A 269 3.61 -19.44 -6.36
N HIS A 270 3.60 -18.24 -5.74
CA HIS A 270 4.78 -17.64 -5.13
C HIS A 270 4.46 -16.96 -3.81
N PHE A 271 5.34 -17.12 -2.83
CA PHE A 271 5.34 -16.36 -1.59
C PHE A 271 6.77 -16.19 -1.09
N SER A 272 7.19 -14.96 -0.91
CA SER A 272 8.46 -14.63 -0.27
C SER A 272 8.39 -13.32 0.49
N GLN A 273 9.33 -13.16 1.45
CA GLN A 273 9.48 -11.94 2.23
C GLN A 273 10.95 -11.57 2.32
N LYS A 274 11.26 -10.28 2.28
CA LYS A 274 12.59 -9.75 2.55
C LYS A 274 12.51 -8.52 3.44
N PRO A 275 13.60 -8.17 4.16
CA PRO A 275 13.65 -6.89 4.88
C PRO A 275 13.40 -5.72 3.93
N TRP A 276 12.52 -4.80 4.33
CA TRP A 276 12.26 -3.62 3.54
C TRP A 276 13.17 -2.48 3.98
N LEU A 277 13.87 -1.85 3.01
CA LEU A 277 14.77 -0.71 3.22
C LEU A 277 15.80 -0.94 4.35
N GLY A 278 16.21 -2.20 4.58
CA GLY A 278 17.13 -2.57 5.68
C GLY A 278 16.56 -2.34 7.09
N GLY A 279 15.25 -2.12 7.20
CA GLY A 279 14.53 -1.89 8.45
C GLY A 279 13.99 -3.15 9.11
N TYR A 280 13.12 -2.95 10.11
CA TYR A 280 12.44 -4.01 10.84
C TYR A 280 11.28 -4.61 10.03
N ASP A 281 10.62 -3.79 9.23
CA ASP A 281 9.49 -4.21 8.43
C ASP A 281 9.92 -5.03 7.20
N LYS A 282 8.98 -5.77 6.63
CA LYS A 282 9.22 -6.68 5.52
C LYS A 282 8.51 -6.19 4.27
N GLN A 283 9.09 -6.47 3.12
CA GLN A 283 8.40 -6.45 1.85
C GLN A 283 7.98 -7.88 1.50
N THR A 284 6.70 -8.04 1.25
CA THR A 284 6.07 -9.33 0.94
C THR A 284 5.72 -9.38 -0.53
N PHE A 285 6.01 -10.50 -1.15
CA PHE A 285 5.73 -10.79 -2.55
C PHE A 285 4.81 -12.00 -2.63
N VAL A 286 3.65 -11.83 -3.23
CA VAL A 286 2.68 -12.91 -3.44
C VAL A 286 2.33 -12.99 -4.90
N GLY A 287 2.45 -14.18 -5.47
CA GLY A 287 1.87 -14.53 -6.76
C GLY A 287 0.68 -15.48 -6.54
N ALA A 288 -0.49 -15.10 -7.02
CA ALA A 288 -1.72 -15.85 -6.87
C ALA A 288 -2.47 -15.98 -8.21
N LYS A 289 -3.18 -17.08 -8.43
CA LYS A 289 -3.98 -17.30 -9.65
C LYS A 289 -5.31 -17.97 -9.34
N SER A 290 -6.32 -17.69 -10.16
CA SER A 290 -7.70 -18.20 -9.99
C SER A 290 -8.04 -19.44 -10.83
N PHE A 291 -7.06 -20.05 -11.50
CA PHE A 291 -7.20 -21.18 -12.43
C PHE A 291 -6.17 -22.28 -12.21
#